data_665a016edaac6503428193473b340dad
#
_entry.id   665a016edaac6503428193473b340dad
#
_cell.length_a   1.000
_cell.length_b   1.000
_cell.length_c   1.000
_cell.angle_alpha   90.00
_cell.angle_beta   90.00
_cell.angle_gamma   90.00
#
_symmetry.space_group_name_H-M   'P 1'
#
loop_
_entity.id
_entity.type
_entity.pdbx_description
1 polymer ?
#
loop_
_entity_poly.entity_id
_entity_poly.type
_entity_poly.pdbx_seq_one_letter_code
_entity_poly.pdbx_strand_id
1 'polypeptide(L)'
;IFLFVYCRKKHIKLIYLLEIAMPLILFAQVVGRWGNFINQEAFGGLVKVDALNTIGPLTNTTQLTDSILIAQREALSKLWVPDFVINRMYIQSSSATGFVCAGYYYPTFYFESIANFIGIIIYMVVRKYWKKVLVGDGISFYLIWYGIVRLFIELMRTDPLMLGKTGIRVAVLTSIIYIILGLVFIIVRRILKYKMISCKEALYDRNSSIMEEGFETPKEPFILKKIVDVFKKKDSNEDSSQKDEE
;
A
#
# COMPACT_ATOMS: atom_id res chain seq x y z
N ILE A 1 14.13 -12.61 -10.82
CA ILE A 1 15.08 -13.70 -11.09
C ILE A 1 15.56 -14.32 -9.78
N PHE A 2 16.16 -13.57 -8.83
CA PHE A 2 16.69 -14.09 -7.56
C PHE A 2 15.64 -14.91 -6.77
N LEU A 3 14.44 -14.35 -6.56
CA LEU A 3 13.37 -15.01 -5.82
C LEU A 3 12.94 -16.35 -6.47
N PHE A 4 12.89 -16.39 -7.79
CA PHE A 4 12.57 -17.61 -8.53
C PHE A 4 13.62 -18.69 -8.34
N VAL A 5 14.91 -18.33 -8.47
CA VAL A 5 16.03 -19.26 -8.26
C VAL A 5 16.07 -19.75 -6.81
N TYR A 6 15.85 -18.86 -5.85
CA TYR A 6 15.79 -19.20 -4.42
C TYR A 6 14.67 -20.20 -4.11
N CYS A 7 13.45 -19.94 -4.60
CA CYS A 7 12.32 -20.85 -4.41
C CYS A 7 12.58 -22.21 -5.01
N ARG A 8 13.16 -22.27 -6.23
CA ARG A 8 13.57 -23.54 -6.88
C ARG A 8 14.58 -24.30 -6.04
N LYS A 9 15.63 -23.64 -5.55
CA LYS A 9 16.67 -24.28 -4.71
C LYS A 9 16.13 -24.78 -3.36
N LYS A 10 15.13 -24.11 -2.80
CA LYS A 10 14.56 -24.44 -1.49
C LYS A 10 13.27 -25.23 -1.59
N HIS A 11 12.85 -25.63 -2.79
CA HIS A 11 11.59 -26.37 -3.04
C HIS A 11 10.35 -25.67 -2.43
N ILE A 12 10.32 -24.32 -2.48
CA ILE A 12 9.21 -23.51 -2.00
C ILE A 12 8.28 -23.23 -3.18
N LYS A 13 6.98 -23.38 -2.98
CA LYS A 13 5.97 -23.01 -3.98
C LYS A 13 5.93 -21.50 -4.14
N LEU A 14 6.53 -20.98 -5.22
CA LEU A 14 6.67 -19.54 -5.49
C LEU A 14 5.34 -18.78 -5.35
N ILE A 15 4.23 -19.37 -5.83
CA ILE A 15 2.92 -18.72 -5.81
C ILE A 15 2.41 -18.48 -4.37
N TYR A 16 2.74 -19.38 -3.42
CA TYR A 16 2.41 -19.19 -2.00
C TYR A 16 3.23 -18.08 -1.37
N LEU A 17 4.51 -18.02 -1.72
CA LEU A 17 5.38 -16.95 -1.23
C LEU A 17 4.91 -15.58 -1.74
N LEU A 18 4.55 -15.47 -3.03
CA LEU A 18 4.00 -14.26 -3.61
C LEU A 18 2.65 -13.88 -2.96
N GLU A 19 1.80 -14.87 -2.67
CA GLU A 19 0.53 -14.63 -1.98
C GLU A 19 0.71 -13.97 -0.60
N ILE A 20 1.74 -14.41 0.14
CA ILE A 20 2.08 -13.83 1.44
C ILE A 20 2.76 -12.46 1.27
N ALA A 21 3.57 -12.30 0.22
CA ALA A 21 4.34 -11.08 0.00
C ALA A 21 3.46 -9.89 -0.45
N MET A 22 2.35 -10.10 -1.16
CA MET A 22 1.55 -9.01 -1.73
C MET A 22 1.02 -8.01 -0.68
N PRO A 23 0.39 -8.42 0.43
CA PRO A 23 -0.02 -7.47 1.46
C PRO A 23 1.18 -6.78 2.13
N LEU A 24 2.33 -7.44 2.23
CA LEU A 24 3.55 -6.83 2.78
C LEU A 24 4.12 -5.76 1.84
N ILE A 25 4.05 -5.97 0.53
CA ILE A 25 4.46 -4.98 -0.48
C ILE A 25 3.55 -3.74 -0.40
N LEU A 26 2.22 -3.93 -0.30
CA LEU A 26 1.29 -2.82 -0.08
C LEU A 26 1.61 -2.08 1.23
N PHE A 27 1.93 -2.80 2.31
CA PHE A 27 2.31 -2.18 3.57
C PHE A 27 3.60 -1.37 3.45
N ALA A 28 4.61 -1.90 2.76
CA ALA A 28 5.84 -1.17 2.48
C ALA A 28 5.58 0.13 1.69
N GLN A 29 4.62 0.11 0.75
CA GLN A 29 4.19 1.31 0.04
C GLN A 29 3.48 2.31 0.96
N VAL A 30 2.62 1.84 1.87
CA VAL A 30 2.00 2.71 2.90
C VAL A 30 3.07 3.47 3.66
N VAL A 31 4.06 2.76 4.21
CA VAL A 31 5.15 3.38 4.98
C VAL A 31 6.04 4.28 4.11
N GLY A 32 6.39 3.81 2.91
CA GLY A 32 7.27 4.56 1.99
C GLY A 32 6.70 5.93 1.58
N ARG A 33 5.37 6.05 1.50
CA ARG A 33 4.73 7.34 1.18
C ARG A 33 4.92 8.41 2.26
N TRP A 34 5.13 8.03 3.50
CA TRP A 34 5.44 8.98 4.56
C TRP A 34 6.82 9.62 4.43
N GLY A 35 7.74 9.01 3.64
CA GLY A 35 8.98 9.65 3.24
C GLY A 35 8.74 10.97 2.47
N ASN A 36 7.77 10.98 1.56
CA ASN A 36 7.39 12.19 0.82
C ASN A 36 6.85 13.31 1.75
N PHE A 37 6.16 12.92 2.84
CA PHE A 37 5.72 13.86 3.87
C PHE A 37 6.90 14.54 4.57
N ILE A 38 7.92 13.75 4.95
CA ILE A 38 9.11 14.29 5.63
C ILE A 38 9.86 15.24 4.70
N ASN A 39 10.00 14.88 3.43
CA ASN A 39 10.73 15.66 2.44
C ASN A 39 9.91 16.84 1.87
N GLN A 40 8.61 16.93 2.16
CA GLN A 40 7.68 17.90 1.53
C GLN A 40 7.71 17.86 0.00
N GLU A 41 7.75 16.66 -0.57
CA GLU A 41 7.79 16.44 -2.02
C GLU A 41 6.59 15.60 -2.50
N ALA A 42 6.40 15.55 -3.82
CA ALA A 42 5.33 14.76 -4.45
C ALA A 42 3.92 15.11 -3.93
N PHE A 43 3.68 16.37 -3.63
CA PHE A 43 2.36 16.89 -3.26
C PHE A 43 1.45 17.01 -4.50
N GLY A 44 0.14 17.16 -4.26
CA GLY A 44 -0.86 17.40 -5.30
C GLY A 44 -0.92 18.85 -5.75
N GLY A 45 -2.04 19.23 -6.36
CA GLY A 45 -2.28 20.63 -6.73
C GLY A 45 -2.54 21.53 -5.53
N LEU A 46 -2.49 22.84 -5.76
CA LEU A 46 -2.95 23.85 -4.81
C LEU A 46 -4.42 23.57 -4.44
N VAL A 47 -4.76 23.63 -3.17
CA VAL A 47 -6.12 23.38 -2.70
C VAL A 47 -7.06 24.44 -3.26
N LYS A 48 -8.02 24.01 -4.08
CA LYS A 48 -8.98 24.89 -4.73
C LYS A 48 -10.10 25.24 -3.75
N VAL A 49 -10.34 26.53 -3.62
CA VAL A 49 -11.47 27.12 -2.88
C VAL A 49 -12.11 28.21 -3.74
N ASP A 50 -13.40 28.46 -3.56
CA ASP A 50 -14.15 29.40 -4.40
C ASP A 50 -13.51 30.81 -4.40
N ALA A 51 -12.94 31.21 -3.29
CA ALA A 51 -12.24 32.47 -3.15
C ALA A 51 -11.00 32.60 -4.07
N LEU A 52 -10.41 31.50 -4.56
CA LEU A 52 -9.32 31.57 -5.54
C LEU A 52 -9.79 32.04 -6.92
N ASN A 53 -11.07 31.82 -7.26
CA ASN A 53 -11.63 32.23 -8.55
C ASN A 53 -11.74 33.75 -8.68
N THR A 54 -11.65 34.51 -7.57
CA THR A 54 -11.69 35.97 -7.54
C THR A 54 -10.32 36.61 -7.75
N ILE A 55 -9.25 35.81 -7.67
CA ILE A 55 -7.88 36.26 -7.90
C ILE A 55 -7.54 35.93 -9.36
N GLY A 56 -6.91 36.88 -10.05
CA GLY A 56 -6.43 36.68 -11.42
C GLY A 56 -5.44 35.52 -11.54
N PRO A 57 -4.71 35.39 -12.66
CA PRO A 57 -3.75 34.31 -12.88
C PRO A 57 -2.75 34.22 -11.74
N LEU A 58 -2.66 33.03 -11.11
CA LEU A 58 -1.73 32.77 -10.02
C LEU A 58 -0.30 32.62 -10.55
N THR A 59 0.63 33.27 -9.88
CA THR A 59 2.06 33.16 -10.17
C THR A 59 2.83 32.80 -8.90
N ASN A 60 4.07 32.39 -9.03
CA ASN A 60 4.93 32.02 -7.89
C ASN A 60 5.16 33.18 -6.89
N THR A 61 4.92 34.43 -7.31
CA THR A 61 4.98 35.62 -6.46
C THR A 61 3.63 36.03 -5.88
N THR A 62 2.53 35.35 -6.25
CA THR A 62 1.19 35.64 -5.73
C THR A 62 1.14 35.34 -4.25
N GLN A 63 0.75 36.32 -3.43
CA GLN A 63 0.47 36.12 -2.01
C GLN A 63 -1.04 35.94 -1.81
N LEU A 64 -1.42 34.80 -1.22
CA LEU A 64 -2.79 34.54 -0.86
C LEU A 64 -3.17 35.28 0.43
N THR A 65 -4.39 35.78 0.49
CA THR A 65 -4.93 36.44 1.70
C THR A 65 -5.18 35.39 2.80
N ASP A 66 -5.15 35.80 4.05
CA ASP A 66 -5.38 34.92 5.20
C ASP A 66 -6.74 34.21 5.12
N SER A 67 -7.77 34.89 4.61
CA SER A 67 -9.09 34.31 4.40
C SER A 67 -9.07 33.11 3.46
N ILE A 68 -8.25 33.15 2.39
CA ILE A 68 -8.08 32.04 1.46
C ILE A 68 -7.31 30.90 2.10
N LEU A 69 -6.25 31.21 2.84
CA LEU A 69 -5.46 30.19 3.56
C LEU A 69 -6.30 29.45 4.61
N ILE A 70 -7.17 30.17 5.34
CA ILE A 70 -8.12 29.59 6.28
C ILE A 70 -9.10 28.65 5.53
N ALA A 71 -9.67 29.12 4.42
CA ALA A 71 -10.59 28.31 3.62
C ALA A 71 -9.93 27.05 3.06
N GLN A 72 -8.67 27.12 2.61
CA GLN A 72 -7.90 25.96 2.16
C GLN A 72 -7.65 24.96 3.29
N ARG A 73 -7.33 25.46 4.50
CA ARG A 73 -7.16 24.63 5.69
C ARG A 73 -8.44 23.90 6.06
N GLU A 74 -9.58 24.60 6.06
CA GLU A 74 -10.90 24.00 6.30
C GLU A 74 -11.26 22.96 5.26
N ALA A 75 -10.97 23.21 3.99
CA ALA A 75 -11.19 22.24 2.91
C ALA A 75 -10.41 20.94 3.14
N LEU A 76 -9.15 21.01 3.58
CA LEU A 76 -8.35 19.84 3.94
C LEU A 76 -8.90 19.13 5.19
N SER A 77 -9.33 19.86 6.20
CA SER A 77 -9.93 19.31 7.41
C SER A 77 -11.23 18.52 7.08
N LYS A 78 -12.07 19.05 6.19
CA LYS A 78 -13.29 18.35 5.69
C LYS A 78 -12.96 17.03 4.96
N LEU A 79 -11.75 16.87 4.43
CA LEU A 79 -11.26 15.62 3.83
C LEU A 79 -10.60 14.66 4.85
N TRP A 80 -10.83 14.88 6.14
CA TRP A 80 -10.28 14.06 7.23
C TRP A 80 -8.74 14.04 7.27
N VAL A 81 -8.10 15.09 6.78
CA VAL A 81 -6.65 15.26 6.89
C VAL A 81 -6.32 15.76 8.29
N PRO A 82 -5.46 15.07 9.06
CA PRO A 82 -5.09 15.49 10.41
C PRO A 82 -4.33 16.82 10.41
N ASP A 83 -4.48 17.63 11.47
CA ASP A 83 -3.85 18.95 11.58
C ASP A 83 -2.33 18.92 11.43
N PHE A 84 -1.66 17.91 11.95
CA PHE A 84 -0.19 17.78 11.80
C PHE A 84 0.24 17.60 10.34
N VAL A 85 -0.60 16.94 9.52
CA VAL A 85 -0.39 16.83 8.07
C VAL A 85 -0.69 18.16 7.40
N ILE A 86 -1.85 18.78 7.72
CA ILE A 86 -2.25 20.07 7.14
C ILE A 86 -1.16 21.11 7.35
N ASN A 87 -0.66 21.24 8.58
CA ASN A 87 0.38 22.22 8.91
C ASN A 87 1.66 22.07 8.07
N ARG A 88 2.00 20.82 7.70
CA ARG A 88 3.17 20.52 6.87
C ARG A 88 2.91 20.73 5.38
N MET A 89 1.65 20.78 4.97
CA MET A 89 1.24 20.97 3.56
C MET A 89 1.16 22.43 3.13
N TYR A 90 1.51 23.37 4.01
CA TYR A 90 1.77 24.75 3.62
C TYR A 90 3.15 24.84 2.97
N ILE A 91 3.19 25.05 1.66
CA ILE A 91 4.42 25.12 0.88
C ILE A 91 4.67 26.58 0.53
N GLN A 92 5.77 27.14 1.04
CA GLN A 92 6.14 28.54 0.79
C GLN A 92 6.85 28.73 -0.55
N SER A 93 7.72 27.76 -0.91
CA SER A 93 8.44 27.77 -2.18
C SER A 93 8.84 26.36 -2.55
N SER A 94 8.83 26.05 -3.81
CA SER A 94 9.28 24.75 -4.34
C SER A 94 9.75 24.91 -5.78
N SER A 95 10.77 24.16 -6.16
CA SER A 95 11.19 23.99 -7.55
C SER A 95 10.37 22.96 -8.33
N ALA A 96 9.43 22.27 -7.66
CA ALA A 96 8.57 21.31 -8.31
C ALA A 96 7.67 21.98 -9.36
N THR A 97 7.49 21.35 -10.51
CA THR A 97 6.67 21.87 -11.62
C THR A 97 5.21 22.13 -11.24
N GLY A 98 4.73 21.47 -10.19
CA GLY A 98 3.38 21.66 -9.65
C GLY A 98 3.21 22.79 -8.66
N PHE A 99 4.28 23.49 -8.30
CA PHE A 99 4.20 24.65 -7.43
C PHE A 99 3.66 25.86 -8.20
N VAL A 100 2.64 26.50 -7.65
CA VAL A 100 1.99 27.67 -8.26
C VAL A 100 2.29 28.92 -7.45
N CYS A 101 1.99 28.92 -6.15
CA CYS A 101 2.23 30.00 -5.21
C CYS A 101 2.28 29.46 -3.78
N ALA A 102 2.68 30.32 -2.83
CA ALA A 102 2.63 29.96 -1.41
C ALA A 102 1.19 29.66 -0.97
N GLY A 103 0.95 28.48 -0.38
CA GLY A 103 -0.39 28.03 0.02
C GLY A 103 -0.44 26.58 0.42
N TYR A 104 -1.66 26.07 0.68
CA TYR A 104 -1.88 24.68 1.04
C TYR A 104 -2.06 23.82 -0.20
N TYR A 105 -1.39 22.66 -0.20
CA TYR A 105 -1.41 21.67 -1.28
C TYR A 105 -2.04 20.36 -0.84
N TYR A 106 -2.64 19.61 -1.78
CA TYR A 106 -3.24 18.32 -1.47
C TYR A 106 -2.18 17.29 -1.06
N PRO A 107 -2.34 16.59 0.09
CA PRO A 107 -1.41 15.57 0.58
C PRO A 107 -1.64 14.25 -0.14
N THR A 108 -1.18 14.11 -1.38
CA THR A 108 -1.38 12.90 -2.19
C THR A 108 -0.79 11.65 -1.55
N PHE A 109 0.33 11.79 -0.83
CA PHE A 109 0.94 10.71 -0.05
C PHE A 109 -0.01 10.15 1.02
N TYR A 110 -0.78 11.02 1.69
CA TYR A 110 -1.73 10.64 2.72
C TYR A 110 -2.90 9.85 2.14
N PHE A 111 -3.49 10.33 1.06
CA PHE A 111 -4.59 9.63 0.39
C PHE A 111 -4.16 8.28 -0.19
N GLU A 112 -2.98 8.21 -0.81
CA GLU A 112 -2.42 6.96 -1.32
C GLU A 112 -2.11 5.96 -0.19
N SER A 113 -1.56 6.45 0.92
CA SER A 113 -1.25 5.64 2.09
C SER A 113 -2.52 5.03 2.70
N ILE A 114 -3.56 5.84 2.92
CA ILE A 114 -4.84 5.35 3.47
C ILE A 114 -5.50 4.37 2.50
N ALA A 115 -5.56 4.69 1.20
CA ALA A 115 -6.17 3.80 0.22
C ALA A 115 -5.46 2.43 0.19
N ASN A 116 -4.13 2.40 0.20
CA ASN A 116 -3.37 1.15 0.25
C ASN A 116 -3.58 0.40 1.57
N PHE A 117 -3.67 1.10 2.69
CA PHE A 117 -3.95 0.48 4.00
C PHE A 117 -5.35 -0.15 4.04
N ILE A 118 -6.36 0.53 3.51
CA ILE A 118 -7.71 -0.02 3.34
C ILE A 118 -7.67 -1.27 2.45
N GLY A 119 -6.91 -1.23 1.34
CA GLY A 119 -6.72 -2.37 0.46
C GLY A 119 -6.14 -3.59 1.18
N ILE A 120 -5.16 -3.40 2.06
CA ILE A 120 -4.61 -4.48 2.89
C ILE A 120 -5.70 -5.09 3.77
N ILE A 121 -6.48 -4.27 4.48
CA ILE A 121 -7.55 -4.74 5.36
C ILE A 121 -8.57 -5.54 4.56
N ILE A 122 -9.08 -4.98 3.46
CA ILE A 122 -10.05 -5.65 2.58
C ILE A 122 -9.49 -7.01 2.15
N TYR A 123 -8.26 -7.05 1.62
CA TYR A 123 -7.67 -8.28 1.13
C TYR A 123 -7.49 -9.31 2.26
N MET A 124 -7.00 -8.92 3.42
CA MET A 124 -6.81 -9.81 4.57
C MET A 124 -8.14 -10.42 5.05
N VAL A 125 -9.19 -9.60 5.13
CA VAL A 125 -10.54 -10.06 5.51
C VAL A 125 -11.10 -11.01 4.46
N VAL A 126 -11.08 -10.62 3.18
CA VAL A 126 -11.61 -11.42 2.08
C VAL A 126 -10.86 -12.75 1.97
N ARG A 127 -9.55 -12.75 2.06
CA ARG A 127 -8.70 -13.95 2.03
C ARG A 127 -9.01 -14.92 3.17
N LYS A 128 -9.30 -14.40 4.38
CA LYS A 128 -9.58 -15.22 5.56
C LYS A 128 -10.97 -15.87 5.52
N TYR A 129 -11.97 -15.10 5.11
CA TYR A 129 -13.36 -15.53 5.24
C TYR A 129 -13.95 -16.11 3.95
N TRP A 130 -13.49 -15.70 2.79
CA TRP A 130 -14.09 -16.11 1.52
C TRP A 130 -13.36 -17.28 0.88
N LYS A 131 -13.99 -18.46 0.93
CA LYS A 131 -13.43 -19.73 0.38
C LYS A 131 -13.13 -19.69 -1.13
N LYS A 132 -13.73 -18.76 -1.89
CA LYS A 132 -13.53 -18.63 -3.34
C LYS A 132 -12.19 -17.95 -3.70
N VAL A 133 -11.50 -17.35 -2.74
CA VAL A 133 -10.18 -16.76 -2.96
C VAL A 133 -9.14 -17.85 -2.98
N LEU A 134 -8.43 -17.96 -4.09
CA LEU A 134 -7.43 -19.00 -4.34
C LEU A 134 -6.02 -18.42 -4.17
N VAL A 135 -5.10 -19.29 -3.78
CA VAL A 135 -3.67 -18.94 -3.69
C VAL A 135 -3.19 -18.38 -5.03
N GLY A 136 -2.62 -17.18 -5.01
CA GLY A 136 -2.18 -16.41 -6.17
C GLY A 136 -3.16 -15.31 -6.59
N ASP A 137 -4.38 -15.26 -6.04
CA ASP A 137 -5.31 -14.15 -6.30
C ASP A 137 -4.79 -12.83 -5.67
N GLY A 138 -3.90 -12.93 -4.67
CA GLY A 138 -3.20 -11.79 -4.09
C GLY A 138 -2.39 -10.99 -5.10
N ILE A 139 -1.79 -11.66 -6.08
CA ILE A 139 -1.05 -10.99 -7.15
C ILE A 139 -2.02 -10.13 -7.98
N SER A 140 -3.16 -10.71 -8.39
CA SER A 140 -4.19 -9.98 -9.15
C SER A 140 -4.76 -8.83 -8.34
N PHE A 141 -5.08 -9.09 -7.06
CA PHE A 141 -5.58 -8.04 -6.16
C PHE A 141 -4.60 -6.88 -6.05
N TYR A 142 -3.32 -7.16 -5.80
CA TYR A 142 -2.28 -6.15 -5.72
C TYR A 142 -2.21 -5.31 -7.01
N LEU A 143 -2.12 -5.95 -8.17
CA LEU A 143 -2.00 -5.26 -9.45
C LEU A 143 -3.22 -4.38 -9.74
N ILE A 144 -4.43 -4.90 -9.52
CA ILE A 144 -5.65 -4.15 -9.76
C ILE A 144 -5.80 -3.01 -8.75
N TRP A 145 -5.66 -3.30 -7.46
CA TRP A 145 -5.84 -2.32 -6.39
C TRP A 145 -4.85 -1.16 -6.52
N TYR A 146 -3.56 -1.49 -6.57
CA TYR A 146 -2.51 -0.49 -6.71
C TYR A 146 -2.63 0.30 -8.02
N GLY A 147 -2.96 -0.37 -9.12
CA GLY A 147 -3.22 0.29 -10.40
C GLY A 147 -4.36 1.30 -10.32
N ILE A 148 -5.48 0.96 -9.67
CA ILE A 148 -6.61 1.87 -9.47
C ILE A 148 -6.21 3.04 -8.56
N VAL A 149 -5.64 2.77 -7.39
CA VAL A 149 -5.20 3.82 -6.46
C VAL A 149 -4.22 4.78 -7.13
N ARG A 150 -3.23 4.24 -7.82
CA ARG A 150 -2.21 5.03 -8.51
C ARG A 150 -2.81 5.89 -9.63
N LEU A 151 -3.80 5.38 -10.35
CA LEU A 151 -4.50 6.14 -11.38
C LEU A 151 -5.19 7.38 -10.79
N PHE A 152 -5.93 7.21 -9.68
CA PHE A 152 -6.60 8.33 -9.01
C PHE A 152 -5.60 9.34 -8.43
N ILE A 153 -4.55 8.88 -7.80
CA ILE A 153 -3.51 9.76 -7.25
C ILE A 153 -2.82 10.57 -8.34
N GLU A 154 -2.54 9.96 -9.49
CA GLU A 154 -1.91 10.67 -10.62
C GLU A 154 -2.78 11.78 -11.19
N LEU A 155 -4.10 11.66 -11.13
CA LEU A 155 -5.02 12.73 -11.54
C LEU A 155 -4.95 13.96 -10.62
N MET A 156 -4.56 13.75 -9.34
CA MET A 156 -4.39 14.83 -8.36
C MET A 156 -3.00 15.47 -8.43
N ARG A 157 -2.02 14.83 -9.08
CA ARG A 157 -0.64 15.34 -9.17
C ARG A 157 -0.50 16.38 -10.25
N THR A 158 0.31 17.39 -9.96
CA THR A 158 0.61 18.50 -10.87
C THR A 158 1.99 18.38 -11.51
N ASP A 159 2.81 17.44 -11.06
CA ASP A 159 4.15 17.13 -11.55
C ASP A 159 4.25 15.72 -12.20
N PRO A 160 3.46 15.45 -13.26
CA PRO A 160 3.45 14.12 -13.85
C PRO A 160 4.74 13.86 -14.65
N LEU A 161 5.29 12.64 -14.49
CA LEU A 161 6.36 12.18 -15.35
C LEU A 161 5.80 11.86 -16.74
N MET A 162 6.23 12.61 -17.75
CA MET A 162 5.78 12.42 -19.13
C MET A 162 6.67 11.44 -19.90
N LEU A 163 6.08 10.64 -20.75
CA LEU A 163 6.79 9.73 -21.65
C LEU A 163 7.35 10.52 -22.85
N GLY A 164 8.56 11.05 -22.69
CA GLY A 164 9.22 11.85 -23.72
C GLY A 164 8.35 13.02 -24.19
N LYS A 165 8.17 13.18 -25.49
CA LYS A 165 7.37 14.24 -26.13
C LYS A 165 5.91 13.85 -26.38
N THR A 166 5.46 12.67 -25.96
CA THR A 166 4.13 12.13 -26.34
C THR A 166 2.96 12.73 -25.55
N GLY A 167 3.24 13.46 -24.46
CA GLY A 167 2.19 13.99 -23.59
C GLY A 167 1.51 12.92 -22.70
N ILE A 168 1.93 11.66 -22.79
CA ILE A 168 1.36 10.56 -22.00
C ILE A 168 2.03 10.51 -20.64
N ARG A 169 1.24 10.49 -19.59
CA ARG A 169 1.73 10.32 -18.21
C ARG A 169 2.15 8.87 -17.98
N VAL A 170 3.42 8.62 -17.67
CA VAL A 170 3.98 7.27 -17.46
C VAL A 170 3.20 6.51 -16.37
N ALA A 171 2.82 7.19 -15.28
CA ALA A 171 2.09 6.55 -14.19
C ALA A 171 0.68 6.12 -14.60
N VAL A 172 -0.01 6.86 -15.48
CA VAL A 172 -1.32 6.45 -16.02
C VAL A 172 -1.17 5.19 -16.87
N LEU A 173 -0.19 5.18 -17.78
CA LEU A 173 0.07 4.03 -18.64
C LEU A 173 0.40 2.77 -17.82
N THR A 174 1.31 2.88 -16.87
CA THR A 174 1.69 1.75 -16.00
C THR A 174 0.53 1.27 -15.13
N SER A 175 -0.33 2.17 -14.64
CA SER A 175 -1.53 1.82 -13.88
C SER A 175 -2.52 1.01 -14.70
N ILE A 176 -2.77 1.42 -15.93
CA ILE A 176 -3.65 0.69 -16.86
C ILE A 176 -3.07 -0.70 -17.17
N ILE A 177 -1.76 -0.78 -17.42
CA ILE A 177 -1.08 -2.06 -17.66
C ILE A 177 -1.23 -2.99 -16.43
N TYR A 178 -1.05 -2.47 -15.21
CA TYR A 178 -1.21 -3.28 -13.99
C TYR A 178 -2.64 -3.81 -13.84
N ILE A 179 -3.66 -2.98 -14.09
CA ILE A 179 -5.05 -3.40 -14.02
C ILE A 179 -5.33 -4.50 -15.04
N ILE A 180 -4.90 -4.33 -16.29
CA ILE A 180 -5.07 -5.32 -17.35
C ILE A 180 -4.35 -6.64 -16.99
N LEU A 181 -3.09 -6.58 -16.57
CA LEU A 181 -2.33 -7.76 -16.17
C LEU A 181 -2.98 -8.49 -15.01
N GLY A 182 -3.49 -7.77 -14.00
CA GLY A 182 -4.20 -8.37 -12.87
C GLY A 182 -5.49 -9.08 -13.30
N LEU A 183 -6.27 -8.48 -14.19
CA LEU A 183 -7.50 -9.07 -14.74
C LEU A 183 -7.18 -10.31 -15.62
N VAL A 184 -6.22 -10.18 -16.52
CA VAL A 184 -5.79 -11.31 -17.38
C VAL A 184 -5.29 -12.47 -16.52
N PHE A 185 -4.48 -12.21 -15.50
CA PHE A 185 -3.93 -13.25 -14.65
C PHE A 185 -5.04 -14.04 -13.91
N ILE A 186 -6.04 -13.35 -13.34
CA ILE A 186 -7.14 -14.04 -12.66
C ILE A 186 -8.00 -14.85 -13.64
N ILE A 187 -8.31 -14.30 -14.83
CA ILE A 187 -9.12 -14.95 -15.86
C ILE A 187 -8.41 -16.20 -16.37
N VAL A 188 -7.14 -16.08 -16.79
CA VAL A 188 -6.35 -17.20 -17.32
C VAL A 188 -6.26 -18.32 -16.29
N ARG A 189 -6.01 -18.02 -15.02
CA ARG A 189 -5.97 -19.01 -13.96
C ARG A 189 -7.30 -19.75 -13.76
N ARG A 190 -8.43 -19.03 -13.82
CA ARG A 190 -9.76 -19.64 -13.71
C ARG A 190 -10.08 -20.55 -14.91
N ILE A 191 -9.68 -20.15 -16.13
CA ILE A 191 -9.87 -20.96 -17.35
C ILE A 191 -8.99 -22.21 -17.31
N LEU A 192 -7.71 -22.08 -16.98
CA LEU A 192 -6.77 -23.19 -16.96
C LEU A 192 -6.99 -24.15 -15.78
N LYS A 193 -7.83 -23.81 -14.81
CA LYS A 193 -8.10 -24.61 -13.58
C LYS A 193 -6.83 -25.12 -12.89
N TYR A 194 -5.74 -24.36 -12.99
CA TYR A 194 -4.42 -24.78 -12.51
C TYR A 194 -4.35 -24.69 -10.98
N LYS A 195 -4.16 -25.85 -10.31
CA LYS A 195 -3.94 -25.99 -8.86
C LYS A 195 -4.76 -24.99 -8.01
N MET A 196 -6.09 -25.15 -8.04
CA MET A 196 -7.02 -24.25 -7.38
C MET A 196 -7.19 -24.64 -5.90
N ILE A 197 -6.25 -24.17 -5.05
CA ILE A 197 -6.33 -24.35 -3.60
C ILE A 197 -6.80 -23.05 -2.98
N SER A 198 -7.78 -23.11 -2.07
CA SER A 198 -8.28 -21.96 -1.34
C SER A 198 -7.20 -21.34 -0.45
N CYS A 199 -7.11 -20.01 -0.39
CA CYS A 199 -6.22 -19.31 0.54
C CYS A 199 -6.52 -19.68 1.99
N LYS A 200 -7.79 -19.92 2.33
CA LYS A 200 -8.20 -20.34 3.66
C LYS A 200 -7.58 -21.69 4.05
N GLU A 201 -7.60 -22.65 3.14
CA GLU A 201 -7.00 -23.98 3.33
C GLU A 201 -5.47 -23.92 3.36
N ALA A 202 -4.89 -23.19 2.42
CA ALA A 202 -3.45 -23.16 2.22
C ALA A 202 -2.66 -22.39 3.30
N LEU A 203 -3.24 -21.32 3.86
CA LEU A 203 -2.52 -20.40 4.76
C LEU A 203 -2.99 -20.44 6.21
N TYR A 204 -4.22 -20.93 6.45
CA TYR A 204 -4.82 -20.94 7.80
C TYR A 204 -5.06 -22.36 8.33
N ASP A 205 -4.87 -23.41 7.52
CA ASP A 205 -4.87 -24.79 8.00
C ASP A 205 -3.46 -25.15 8.50
N ARG A 206 -3.39 -25.75 9.72
CA ARG A 206 -2.14 -26.20 10.33
C ARG A 206 -1.42 -27.30 9.52
N ASN A 207 -2.17 -28.04 8.72
CA ASN A 207 -1.64 -29.16 7.92
C ASN A 207 -1.16 -28.70 6.52
N SER A 208 -1.31 -27.42 6.16
CA SER A 208 -0.85 -26.94 4.88
C SER A 208 0.66 -26.74 4.85
N SER A 209 1.30 -27.17 3.77
CA SER A 209 2.74 -27.00 3.55
C SER A 209 3.02 -26.01 2.42
N ILE A 210 3.88 -25.04 2.67
CA ILE A 210 4.41 -24.12 1.67
C ILE A 210 5.46 -24.80 0.78
N MET A 211 5.99 -25.93 1.25
CA MET A 211 6.99 -26.74 0.54
C MET A 211 6.35 -27.58 -0.58
N GLU A 212 7.14 -27.95 -1.56
CA GLU A 212 6.74 -28.95 -2.56
C GLU A 212 6.54 -30.32 -1.91
N GLU A 213 5.62 -31.12 -2.45
CA GLU A 213 5.36 -32.46 -1.95
C GLU A 213 6.63 -33.31 -1.98
N GLY A 214 6.92 -33.99 -0.89
CA GLY A 214 8.12 -34.84 -0.74
C GLY A 214 9.32 -34.15 -0.06
N PHE A 215 9.21 -32.86 0.25
CA PHE A 215 10.26 -32.16 1.01
C PHE A 215 9.74 -31.83 2.42
N GLU A 216 10.52 -32.22 3.42
CA GLU A 216 10.25 -31.86 4.81
C GLU A 216 10.49 -30.34 5.02
N THR A 217 9.67 -29.72 5.85
CA THR A 217 9.94 -28.36 6.31
C THR A 217 11.30 -28.31 6.99
N PRO A 218 12.15 -27.31 6.72
CA PRO A 218 13.38 -27.16 7.47
C PRO A 218 13.06 -27.15 8.97
N LYS A 219 13.76 -27.98 9.76
CA LYS A 219 13.62 -27.98 11.22
C LYS A 219 13.76 -26.51 11.67
N GLU A 220 12.86 -26.08 12.53
CA GLU A 220 12.88 -24.70 13.05
C GLU A 220 14.31 -24.33 13.49
N PRO A 221 14.82 -23.16 13.09
CA PRO A 221 16.15 -22.77 13.50
C PRO A 221 16.21 -22.79 15.03
N PHE A 222 17.25 -23.40 15.58
CA PHE A 222 17.49 -23.61 17.00
C PHE A 222 17.19 -22.37 17.87
N ILE A 223 17.44 -21.18 17.32
CA ILE A 223 17.17 -19.88 17.95
C ILE A 223 15.66 -19.63 18.12
N LEU A 224 14.84 -19.92 17.09
CA LEU A 224 13.38 -19.75 17.14
C LEU A 224 12.77 -20.72 18.17
N LYS A 225 13.22 -21.97 18.20
CA LYS A 225 12.79 -22.96 19.19
C LYS A 225 13.10 -22.48 20.61
N LYS A 226 14.30 -21.96 20.82
CA LYS A 226 14.72 -21.43 22.12
C LYS A 226 13.91 -20.22 22.58
N ILE A 227 13.53 -19.33 21.64
CA ILE A 227 12.68 -18.18 21.92
C ILE A 227 11.26 -18.63 22.28
N VAL A 228 10.67 -19.56 21.52
CA VAL A 228 9.33 -20.11 21.79
C VAL A 228 9.30 -20.84 23.14
N ASP A 229 10.34 -21.61 23.45
CA ASP A 229 10.47 -22.32 24.75
C ASP A 229 10.60 -21.37 25.92
N VAL A 230 11.28 -20.22 25.76
CA VAL A 230 11.38 -19.17 26.78
C VAL A 230 10.02 -18.51 27.04
N PHE A 231 9.26 -18.21 26.00
CA PHE A 231 7.90 -17.64 26.15
C PHE A 231 6.94 -18.64 26.80
N LYS A 232 6.94 -19.91 26.40
CA LYS A 232 6.11 -20.96 27.01
C LYS A 232 6.44 -21.18 28.49
N LYS A 233 7.72 -21.05 28.87
CA LYS A 233 8.16 -21.19 30.27
C LYS A 233 7.77 -19.99 31.13
N LYS A 234 7.61 -18.82 30.52
CA LYS A 234 7.13 -17.61 31.22
C LYS A 234 5.63 -17.72 31.50
N ASP A 235 4.83 -18.15 30.53
CA ASP A 235 3.39 -18.34 30.69
C ASP A 235 3.08 -19.43 31.74
N SER A 236 3.87 -20.52 31.81
CA SER A 236 3.67 -21.57 32.80
C SER A 236 4.08 -21.16 34.24
N ASN A 237 4.97 -20.17 34.39
CA ASN A 237 5.34 -19.64 35.70
C ASN A 237 4.35 -18.58 36.22
N GLU A 238 3.67 -17.86 35.33
CA GLU A 238 2.61 -16.92 35.70
C GLU A 238 1.34 -17.68 36.17
N ASP A 239 1.01 -18.82 35.53
CA ASP A 239 -0.12 -19.68 35.94
C ASP A 239 0.12 -20.41 37.26
N SER A 240 1.38 -20.70 37.66
CA SER A 240 1.71 -21.34 38.93
C SER A 240 1.72 -20.36 40.10
N SER A 241 2.07 -19.10 39.86
CA SER A 241 2.07 -18.07 40.94
C SER A 241 0.66 -17.56 41.28
N GLN A 242 -0.34 -17.74 40.41
CA GLN A 242 -1.74 -17.42 40.76
C GLN A 242 -2.48 -18.53 41.49
N LYS A 243 -1.92 -19.75 41.54
CA LYS A 243 -2.54 -20.88 42.28
C LYS A 243 -2.05 -21.00 43.73
N ASP A 244 -0.99 -20.30 44.08
CA ASP A 244 -0.45 -20.29 45.44
C ASP A 244 -0.95 -19.10 46.30
N GLU A 245 -1.83 -18.22 45.73
CA GLU A 245 -2.47 -17.09 46.41
C GLU A 245 -3.99 -17.27 46.62
N GLU A 246 -4.59 -18.44 46.33
CA GLU A 246 -5.94 -18.85 46.75
C GLU A 246 -5.87 -19.92 47.86
#